data_acbe564488e126d7b8f6a00177288169
#
_entry.id   acbe564488e126d7b8f6a00177288169
#
_cell.length_a   1.000
_cell.length_b   1.000
_cell.length_c   1.000
_cell.angle_alpha   90.00
_cell.angle_beta   90.00
_cell.angle_gamma   90.00
#
_symmetry.space_group_name_H-M   'P 1'
#
loop_
_entity.id
_entity.type
_entity.pdbx_description
1 polymer ?
#
loop_
_entity_poly.entity_id
_entity_poly.type
_entity_poly.pdbx_seq_one_letter_code
_entity_poly.pdbx_strand_id
1 'polypeptide(L)' 'MNKNKRENISEIRVEEVHDNVDGLHFYRVYLYHTDGRIEIMSESLTKPILARYVSKVY' A
#
# COMPACT_ATOMS: atom_id res chain seq x y z
N MET A 1 -21.79 11.91 7.39
CA MET A 1 -21.24 11.06 6.36
C MET A 1 -19.75 10.94 6.46
N ASN A 2 -19.25 9.78 6.31
CA ASN A 2 -17.83 9.53 6.45
C ASN A 2 -17.12 9.68 5.13
N LYS A 3 -16.26 10.68 5.01
CA LYS A 3 -15.50 10.93 3.81
C LYS A 3 -14.09 10.41 3.87
N ASN A 4 -13.70 9.86 5.02
CA ASN A 4 -12.32 9.47 5.22
C ASN A 4 -12.02 8.05 4.78
N LYS A 5 -13.05 7.24 4.65
CA LYS A 5 -12.86 5.87 4.22
C LYS A 5 -12.85 5.78 2.71
N ARG A 6 -11.95 5.00 2.20
CA ARG A 6 -11.91 4.71 0.78
C ARG A 6 -12.93 3.66 0.46
N GLU A 7 -13.57 3.82 -0.68
CA GLU A 7 -14.56 2.88 -1.14
C GLU A 7 -13.99 2.01 -2.23
N ASN A 8 -14.60 0.86 -2.42
CA ASN A 8 -14.25 -0.04 -3.52
C ASN A 8 -12.83 -0.54 -3.41
N ILE A 9 -12.45 -0.89 -2.19
CA ILE A 9 -11.13 -1.43 -1.95
C ILE A 9 -11.18 -2.95 -2.10
N SER A 10 -10.30 -3.47 -2.93
CA SER A 10 -10.17 -4.89 -3.14
C SER A 10 -9.13 -5.50 -2.22
N GLU A 11 -7.98 -4.84 -2.09
CA GLU A 11 -6.87 -5.43 -1.37
C GLU A 11 -5.86 -4.37 -0.98
N ILE A 12 -5.19 -4.58 0.15
CA ILE A 12 -4.00 -3.83 0.53
C ILE A 12 -2.84 -4.81 0.51
N ARG A 13 -1.78 -4.47 -0.20
CA ARG A 13 -0.65 -5.37 -0.37
C ARG A 13 0.66 -4.67 -0.04
N VAL A 14 1.52 -5.37 0.71
CA VAL A 14 2.88 -4.93 0.96
C VAL A 14 3.80 -5.71 0.03
N GLU A 15 4.62 -4.99 -0.73
CA GLU A 15 5.56 -5.63 -1.64
C GLU A 15 6.98 -5.17 -1.35
N GLU A 16 7.89 -6.08 -1.54
CA GLU A 16 9.31 -5.84 -1.41
C GLU A 16 9.84 -5.46 -2.79
N VAL A 17 10.48 -4.31 -2.87
CA VAL A 17 10.97 -3.79 -4.14
C VAL A 17 12.48 -3.78 -4.12
N HIS A 18 13.07 -4.36 -5.15
CA HIS A 18 14.53 -4.39 -5.33
C HIS A 18 14.90 -3.61 -6.57
N ASP A 19 15.75 -2.62 -6.40
CA ASP A 19 16.29 -1.85 -7.50
C ASP A 19 17.69 -2.35 -7.78
N ASN A 20 17.84 -3.10 -8.84
CA ASN A 20 19.12 -3.74 -9.16
C ASN A 20 20.15 -2.74 -9.66
N VAL A 21 19.70 -1.60 -10.14
CA VAL A 21 20.61 -0.58 -10.67
C VAL A 21 21.32 0.14 -9.54
N ASP A 22 20.55 0.60 -8.56
CA ASP A 22 21.12 1.34 -7.43
C ASP A 22 21.35 0.49 -6.20
N GLY A 23 20.94 -0.78 -6.23
CA GLY A 23 21.08 -1.66 -5.09
C GLY A 23 20.13 -1.33 -3.96
N LEU A 24 19.07 -0.58 -4.23
CA LEU A 24 18.11 -0.20 -3.21
C LEU A 24 17.14 -1.34 -2.93
N HIS A 25 16.74 -1.41 -1.67
CA HIS A 25 15.78 -2.40 -1.23
C HIS A 25 14.82 -1.70 -0.28
N PHE A 26 13.55 -1.67 -0.64
CA PHE A 26 12.55 -0.99 0.19
C PHE A 26 11.20 -1.69 0.05
N TYR A 27 10.23 -1.23 0.82
CA TYR A 27 8.90 -1.81 0.84
C TYR A 27 7.90 -0.77 0.39
N ARG A 28 6.88 -1.23 -0.31
CA ARG A 28 5.83 -0.37 -0.82
C ARG A 28 4.49 -0.96 -0.44
N VAL A 29 3.57 -0.09 -0.04
CA VAL A 29 2.21 -0.51 0.30
C VAL A 29 1.29 -0.05 -0.83
N TYR A 30 0.64 -1.01 -1.47
CA TYR A 30 -0.29 -0.76 -2.56
C TYR A 30 -1.72 -0.92 -2.06
N LEU A 31 -2.57 -0.07 -2.58
CA LEU A 31 -4.01 -0.15 -2.38
C LEU A 31 -4.66 -0.46 -3.71
N TYR A 32 -5.31 -1.61 -3.79
CA TYR A 32 -5.96 -2.06 -5.02
C TYR A 32 -7.45 -1.76 -4.92
N HIS A 33 -7.97 -1.08 -5.90
CA HIS A 33 -9.39 -0.76 -5.98
C HIS A 33 -10.11 -1.76 -6.87
N THR A 34 -11.40 -1.95 -6.61
CA THR A 34 -12.18 -2.91 -7.37
C THR A 34 -12.37 -2.50 -8.82
N ASP A 35 -12.20 -1.22 -9.13
CA ASP A 35 -12.31 -0.72 -10.51
C ASP A 35 -10.99 -0.85 -11.28
N GLY A 36 -9.98 -1.45 -10.70
CA GLY A 36 -8.71 -1.67 -11.36
C GLY A 36 -7.65 -0.64 -11.07
N ARG A 37 -7.97 0.43 -10.34
CA ARG A 37 -6.98 1.42 -9.98
C ARG A 37 -6.05 0.88 -8.90
N ILE A 38 -4.79 1.30 -8.97
CA ILE A 38 -3.79 0.93 -7.99
C ILE A 38 -3.19 2.21 -7.44
N GLU A 39 -3.19 2.32 -6.14
CA GLU A 39 -2.70 3.50 -5.46
C GLU A 39 -1.52 3.12 -4.57
N ILE A 40 -0.46 3.92 -4.56
CA ILE A 40 0.67 3.68 -3.66
C ILE A 40 0.43 4.49 -2.41
N MET A 41 0.32 3.79 -1.28
CA MET A 41 0.04 4.45 -0.01
C MET A 41 1.30 4.90 0.70
N SER A 42 2.39 4.13 0.57
CA SER A 42 3.57 4.38 1.37
C SER A 42 4.77 3.66 0.79
N GLU A 43 5.96 4.22 1.06
CA GLU A 43 7.24 3.57 0.77
C GLU A 43 8.12 3.72 2.00
N SER A 44 8.82 2.67 2.37
CA SER A 44 9.68 2.73 3.54
C SER A 44 10.81 1.72 3.43
N LEU A 45 11.90 2.00 4.15
CA LEU A 45 13.05 1.10 4.19
C LEU A 45 12.81 -0.09 5.11
N THR A 46 11.87 0.03 6.03
CA THR A 46 11.54 -1.05 6.96
C THR A 46 10.19 -1.64 6.57
N LYS A 47 10.01 -2.92 6.87
CA LYS A 47 8.79 -3.63 6.52
C LYS A 47 7.58 -3.03 7.24
N PRO A 48 6.57 -2.57 6.51
CA PRO A 48 5.38 -1.98 7.14
C PRO A 48 4.53 -3.02 7.84
N ILE A 49 3.76 -2.54 8.80
CA ILE A 49 2.78 -3.38 9.49
C ILE A 49 1.45 -3.20 8.78
N LEU A 50 1.01 -4.25 8.10
CA LEU A 50 -0.18 -4.19 7.26
C LEU A 50 -1.42 -3.77 8.04
N ALA A 51 -1.54 -4.24 9.29
CA ALA A 51 -2.70 -3.93 10.10
C ALA A 51 -2.91 -2.43 10.30
N ARG A 52 -1.83 -1.65 10.32
CA ARG A 52 -1.95 -0.20 10.46
C ARG A 52 -2.61 0.44 9.26
N TYR A 53 -2.34 -0.11 8.08
CA TYR A 53 -2.92 0.43 6.86
C TYR A 53 -4.36 -0.01 6.69
N VAL A 54 -4.66 -1.23 7.13
CA VAL A 54 -6.03 -1.71 7.10
C VAL A 54 -6.93 -0.82 7.96
N SER A 55 -6.49 -0.46 9.16
CA SER A 55 -7.30 0.36 10.04
C SER A 55 -7.47 1.79 9.51
N LYS A 56 -6.55 2.28 8.69
CA LYS A 56 -6.70 3.61 8.08
C LYS A 56 -7.70 3.62 6.95
N VAL A 57 -7.87 2.47 6.28
CA VAL A 57 -8.71 2.38 5.10
C VAL A 57 -10.12 1.92 5.45
N TYR A 58 -10.23 0.98 6.34
CA TYR A 58 -11.50 0.43 6.76
C TYR A 58 -11.90 0.96 8.13
#